data_2a4367ea9ae7741d58ad19b0dd8cdb71
#
_entry.id   2a4367ea9ae7741d58ad19b0dd8cdb71
#
_cell.length_a   1.000
_cell.length_b   1.000
_cell.length_c   1.000
_cell.angle_alpha   90.00
_cell.angle_beta   90.00
_cell.angle_gamma   90.00
#
_symmetry.space_group_name_H-M   'P 1'
#
loop_
_entity.id
_entity.type
_entity.pdbx_description
1 polymer ?
#
loop_
_entity_poly.entity_id
_entity_poly.type
_entity_poly.pdbx_seq_one_letter_code
_entity_poly.pdbx_strand_id
1 'polypeptide(L)'
;MTKFEEYREQYSEFVYHGYHYTIGADLCGEHPEEKLCRIVYDFETPGLSEFHPTWTFPVHRELDTEAKKILEELIFQLGLAETISYYKITCPKKVSIECGTLTGEQRAWWRKLYYNGLGEFMYRNGIEVSEEELLTIECPSPKEQGVRKPFQDPTEYKGFLVPVGGGKDSVVT
;
A
#
# COMPACT_ATOMS: atom_id res chain seq x y z
N MET A 1 -18.96 25.14 0.22
CA MET A 1 -18.35 23.83 -0.15
C MET A 1 -16.86 23.93 0.13
N THR A 2 -16.33 23.03 0.92
CA THR A 2 -14.89 22.96 1.18
C THR A 2 -14.16 22.37 -0.01
N LYS A 3 -12.86 22.59 -0.14
CA LYS A 3 -12.04 21.97 -1.20
C LYS A 3 -12.10 20.44 -1.16
N PHE A 4 -12.25 19.88 0.03
CA PHE A 4 -12.45 18.44 0.24
C PHE A 4 -13.76 17.94 -0.39
N GLU A 5 -14.87 18.63 -0.16
CA GLU A 5 -16.19 18.30 -0.75
C GLU A 5 -16.15 18.42 -2.27
N GLU A 6 -15.56 19.51 -2.79
CA GLU A 6 -15.42 19.75 -4.22
C GLU A 6 -14.66 18.62 -4.93
N TYR A 7 -13.49 18.22 -4.36
CA TYR A 7 -12.70 17.14 -4.96
C TYR A 7 -13.39 15.78 -4.89
N ARG A 8 -14.14 15.50 -3.82
CA ARG A 8 -14.93 14.27 -3.70
C ARG A 8 -16.10 14.17 -4.67
N GLU A 9 -16.65 15.30 -5.09
CA GLU A 9 -17.67 15.34 -6.13
C GLU A 9 -17.05 15.17 -7.52
N GLN A 10 -15.88 15.76 -7.73
CA GLN A 10 -15.18 15.73 -9.02
C GLN A 10 -14.55 14.36 -9.30
N TYR A 11 -13.95 13.73 -8.28
CA TYR A 11 -13.22 12.47 -8.41
C TYR A 11 -13.92 11.37 -7.61
N SER A 12 -14.50 10.40 -8.31
CA SER A 12 -15.36 9.39 -7.70
C SER A 12 -14.61 8.27 -6.99
N GLU A 13 -13.39 7.97 -7.44
CA GLU A 13 -12.59 6.87 -6.91
C GLU A 13 -11.08 7.08 -7.07
N PHE A 14 -10.33 6.34 -6.29
CA PHE A 14 -8.91 6.06 -6.46
C PHE A 14 -8.75 4.59 -6.80
N VAL A 15 -7.92 4.27 -7.78
CA VAL A 15 -7.76 2.90 -8.29
C VAL A 15 -6.34 2.40 -8.06
N TYR A 16 -6.23 1.21 -7.49
CA TYR A 16 -5.01 0.41 -7.45
C TYR A 16 -5.11 -0.66 -8.53
N HIS A 17 -4.61 -0.36 -9.73
CA HIS A 17 -4.67 -1.24 -10.88
C HIS A 17 -3.78 -2.46 -10.71
N GLY A 18 -2.54 -2.24 -10.24
CA GLY A 18 -1.60 -3.33 -10.15
C GLY A 18 -0.21 -2.94 -9.71
N TYR A 19 0.66 -3.91 -9.86
CA TYR A 19 2.09 -3.74 -9.68
C TYR A 19 2.84 -4.70 -10.58
N HIS A 20 4.07 -4.33 -10.90
CA HIS A 20 5.03 -5.25 -11.48
C HIS A 20 6.36 -5.14 -10.74
N TYR A 21 7.11 -6.24 -10.71
CA TYR A 21 8.42 -6.23 -10.09
C TYR A 21 9.44 -7.03 -10.90
N THR A 22 10.70 -6.65 -10.74
CA THR A 22 11.84 -7.36 -11.33
C THR A 22 12.87 -7.63 -10.26
N ILE A 23 13.57 -8.77 -10.37
CA ILE A 23 14.72 -9.08 -9.53
C ILE A 23 15.91 -9.26 -10.46
N GLY A 24 16.94 -8.45 -10.28
CA GLY A 24 18.13 -8.47 -11.13
C GLY A 24 19.29 -7.65 -10.54
N ALA A 25 20.42 -7.67 -11.24
CA ALA A 25 21.55 -6.86 -10.86
C ALA A 25 21.22 -5.36 -10.96
N ASP A 26 21.81 -4.57 -10.07
CA ASP A 26 21.76 -3.11 -10.14
C ASP A 26 22.70 -2.59 -11.21
N LEU A 27 22.29 -2.67 -12.48
CA LEU A 27 23.12 -2.32 -13.63
C LEU A 27 23.51 -0.83 -13.70
N CYS A 28 22.85 0.01 -12.91
CA CYS A 28 23.06 1.47 -12.92
C CYS A 28 23.42 2.04 -11.57
N GLY A 29 23.53 1.19 -10.51
CA GLY A 29 23.79 1.60 -9.15
C GLY A 29 25.28 1.57 -8.76
N GLU A 30 25.52 2.00 -7.54
CA GLU A 30 26.88 1.98 -6.94
C GLU A 30 27.36 0.56 -6.58
N HIS A 31 26.44 -0.42 -6.57
CA HIS A 31 26.68 -1.82 -6.18
C HIS A 31 26.19 -2.80 -7.24
N PRO A 32 26.85 -2.88 -8.42
CA PRO A 32 26.40 -3.71 -9.53
C PRO A 32 26.42 -5.21 -9.24
N GLU A 33 27.08 -5.65 -8.17
CA GLU A 33 27.09 -7.03 -7.66
C GLU A 33 25.83 -7.36 -6.81
N GLU A 34 25.08 -6.35 -6.36
CA GLU A 34 23.89 -6.58 -5.59
C GLU A 34 22.68 -6.89 -6.49
N LYS A 35 21.86 -7.85 -6.06
CA LYS A 35 20.55 -8.08 -6.66
C LYS A 35 19.52 -7.20 -5.98
N LEU A 36 18.76 -6.49 -6.77
CA LEU A 36 17.67 -5.65 -6.30
C LEU A 36 16.33 -6.18 -6.75
N CYS A 37 15.35 -6.13 -5.86
CA CYS A 37 13.93 -6.21 -6.21
C CYS A 37 13.42 -4.79 -6.43
N ARG A 38 13.09 -4.46 -7.66
CA ARG A 38 12.47 -3.20 -8.03
C ARG A 38 10.99 -3.43 -8.27
N ILE A 39 10.15 -2.68 -7.57
CA ILE A 39 8.68 -2.75 -7.62
C ILE A 39 8.17 -1.42 -8.17
N VAL A 40 7.24 -1.48 -9.12
CA VAL A 40 6.52 -0.30 -9.62
C VAL A 40 5.04 -0.56 -9.42
N TYR A 41 4.34 0.38 -8.81
CA TYR A 41 2.90 0.33 -8.62
C TYR A 41 2.19 1.15 -9.68
N ASP A 42 0.98 0.74 -10.03
CA ASP A 42 0.11 1.42 -10.97
C ASP A 42 -1.14 1.90 -10.22
N PHE A 43 -1.17 3.19 -9.92
CA PHE A 43 -2.29 3.87 -9.28
C PHE A 43 -2.89 4.92 -10.21
N GLU A 44 -4.18 5.20 -10.02
CA GLU A 44 -4.87 6.24 -10.77
C GLU A 44 -5.90 6.96 -9.91
N THR A 45 -6.02 8.25 -10.11
CA THR A 45 -7.25 9.00 -9.84
C THR A 45 -7.86 9.35 -11.19
N PRO A 46 -8.93 8.63 -11.63
CA PRO A 46 -9.55 8.84 -12.93
C PRO A 46 -9.94 10.29 -13.16
N GLY A 47 -9.52 10.83 -14.31
CA GLY A 47 -9.73 12.23 -14.65
C GLY A 47 -8.74 13.23 -14.04
N LEU A 48 -7.77 12.76 -13.22
CA LEU A 48 -6.71 13.59 -12.68
C LEU A 48 -5.32 13.14 -13.15
N SER A 49 -4.87 11.96 -12.72
CA SER A 49 -3.52 11.48 -13.01
C SER A 49 -3.33 10.00 -12.71
N GLU A 50 -2.36 9.40 -13.38
CA GLU A 50 -1.73 8.14 -13.04
C GLU A 50 -0.50 8.38 -12.17
N PHE A 51 -0.16 7.42 -11.30
CA PHE A 51 0.98 7.49 -10.40
C PHE A 51 1.72 6.16 -10.42
N HIS A 52 3.05 6.19 -10.56
CA HIS A 52 3.89 5.00 -10.64
C HIS A 52 5.02 5.03 -9.61
N PRO A 53 4.71 4.98 -8.30
CA PRO A 53 5.74 4.94 -7.28
C PRO A 53 6.60 3.69 -7.43
N THR A 54 7.89 3.87 -7.18
CA THR A 54 8.88 2.80 -7.30
C THR A 54 9.55 2.56 -5.96
N TRP A 55 9.61 1.29 -5.56
CA TRP A 55 10.36 0.83 -4.40
C TRP A 55 11.49 -0.10 -4.84
N THR A 56 12.62 -0.03 -4.14
CA THR A 56 13.77 -0.87 -4.42
C THR A 56 14.31 -1.44 -3.12
N PHE A 57 14.50 -2.76 -3.09
CA PHE A 57 15.02 -3.48 -1.93
C PHE A 57 16.17 -4.41 -2.35
N PRO A 58 17.23 -4.55 -1.54
CA PRO A 58 18.27 -5.54 -1.78
C PRO A 58 17.74 -6.96 -1.58
N VAL A 59 18.19 -7.88 -2.41
CA VAL A 59 17.84 -9.30 -2.35
C VAL A 59 19.11 -10.11 -2.07
N HIS A 60 19.25 -10.56 -0.84
CA HIS A 60 20.48 -11.22 -0.36
C HIS A 60 20.50 -12.75 -0.55
N ARG A 61 19.42 -13.33 -1.09
CA ARG A 61 19.31 -14.78 -1.34
C ARG A 61 18.51 -15.08 -2.57
N GLU A 62 18.69 -16.26 -3.13
CA GLU A 62 17.80 -16.77 -4.17
C GLU A 62 16.43 -17.05 -3.57
N LEU A 63 15.39 -16.69 -4.33
CA LEU A 63 14.00 -16.91 -3.94
C LEU A 63 13.46 -18.13 -4.68
N ASP A 64 13.09 -19.15 -3.92
CA ASP A 64 12.35 -20.28 -4.44
C ASP A 64 10.88 -19.93 -4.75
N THR A 65 10.12 -20.89 -5.21
CA THR A 65 8.73 -20.66 -5.61
C THR A 65 7.84 -20.20 -4.45
N GLU A 66 8.07 -20.72 -3.24
CA GLU A 66 7.26 -20.33 -2.08
C GLU A 66 7.63 -18.92 -1.59
N ALA A 67 8.92 -18.62 -1.52
CA ALA A 67 9.39 -17.29 -1.19
C ALA A 67 8.89 -16.22 -2.18
N LYS A 68 8.78 -16.54 -3.48
CA LYS A 68 8.20 -15.63 -4.47
C LYS A 68 6.72 -15.36 -4.23
N LYS A 69 5.93 -16.37 -3.86
CA LYS A 69 4.52 -16.17 -3.51
C LYS A 69 4.34 -15.26 -2.29
N ILE A 70 5.19 -15.46 -1.28
CA ILE A 70 5.21 -14.60 -0.09
C ILE A 70 5.59 -13.17 -0.49
N LEU A 71 6.61 -13.01 -1.32
CA LEU A 71 7.02 -11.70 -1.83
C LEU A 71 5.88 -10.98 -2.57
N GLU A 72 5.15 -11.68 -3.44
CA GLU A 72 3.99 -11.12 -4.15
C GLU A 72 2.90 -10.64 -3.18
N GLU A 73 2.63 -11.42 -2.12
CA GLU A 73 1.67 -10.99 -1.09
C GLU A 73 2.18 -9.73 -0.35
N LEU A 74 3.45 -9.69 0.02
CA LEU A 74 4.05 -8.54 0.69
C LEU A 74 4.06 -7.30 -0.22
N ILE A 75 4.35 -7.45 -1.51
CA ILE A 75 4.29 -6.37 -2.50
C ILE A 75 2.86 -5.82 -2.60
N PHE A 76 1.85 -6.70 -2.68
CA PHE A 76 0.45 -6.28 -2.69
C PHE A 76 0.09 -5.47 -1.44
N GLN A 77 0.46 -5.95 -0.25
CA GLN A 77 0.19 -5.26 1.01
C GLN A 77 0.96 -3.92 1.12
N LEU A 78 2.19 -3.86 0.63
CA LEU A 78 2.97 -2.63 0.56
C LEU A 78 2.30 -1.60 -0.36
N GLY A 79 1.73 -2.04 -1.49
CA GLY A 79 0.95 -1.16 -2.37
C GLY A 79 -0.29 -0.58 -1.69
N LEU A 80 -0.98 -1.36 -0.85
CA LEU A 80 -2.08 -0.84 -0.03
C LEU A 80 -1.58 0.23 0.95
N ALA A 81 -0.41 0.03 1.57
CA ALA A 81 0.17 1.05 2.44
C ALA A 81 0.55 2.32 1.66
N GLU A 82 1.12 2.18 0.46
CA GLU A 82 1.51 3.29 -0.41
C GLU A 82 0.32 4.07 -0.97
N THR A 83 -0.82 3.41 -1.18
CA THR A 83 -2.08 4.01 -1.65
C THR A 83 -2.42 5.30 -0.91
N ILE A 84 -2.21 5.37 0.41
CA ILE A 84 -2.61 6.52 1.23
C ILE A 84 -1.86 7.81 0.86
N SER A 85 -0.63 7.68 0.34
CA SER A 85 0.20 8.82 -0.07
C SER A 85 -0.40 9.56 -1.26
N TYR A 86 -1.13 8.86 -2.13
CA TYR A 86 -1.74 9.40 -3.35
C TYR A 86 -3.25 9.64 -3.17
N TYR A 87 -3.95 8.75 -2.47
CA TYR A 87 -5.36 8.88 -2.13
C TYR A 87 -5.70 10.24 -1.51
N LYS A 88 -4.87 10.75 -0.60
CA LYS A 88 -5.08 12.03 0.11
C LYS A 88 -5.11 13.27 -0.80
N ILE A 89 -4.72 13.15 -2.07
CA ILE A 89 -4.73 14.28 -3.02
C ILE A 89 -6.17 14.74 -3.29
N THR A 90 -7.09 13.80 -3.46
CA THR A 90 -8.51 14.07 -3.74
C THR A 90 -9.47 13.49 -2.72
N CYS A 91 -9.02 12.54 -1.91
CA CYS A 91 -9.82 11.84 -0.88
C CYS A 91 -11.18 11.34 -1.40
N PRO A 92 -11.25 10.57 -2.49
CA PRO A 92 -12.52 10.09 -3.02
C PRO A 92 -13.22 9.13 -2.05
N LYS A 93 -14.53 8.95 -2.22
CA LYS A 93 -15.31 8.05 -1.35
C LYS A 93 -14.98 6.57 -1.54
N LYS A 94 -14.34 6.22 -2.64
CA LYS A 94 -14.07 4.83 -3.01
C LYS A 94 -12.59 4.63 -3.33
N VAL A 95 -12.05 3.52 -2.83
CA VAL A 95 -10.76 2.95 -3.26
C VAL A 95 -11.06 1.62 -3.91
N SER A 96 -10.79 1.52 -5.21
CA SER A 96 -10.95 0.30 -6.00
C SER A 96 -9.63 -0.43 -6.11
N ILE A 97 -9.61 -1.72 -5.73
CA ILE A 97 -8.43 -2.58 -5.82
C ILE A 97 -8.70 -3.61 -6.92
N GLU A 98 -7.95 -3.57 -8.00
CA GLU A 98 -8.14 -4.49 -9.14
C GLU A 98 -7.17 -5.68 -9.11
N CYS A 99 -6.02 -5.53 -8.50
CA CYS A 99 -4.92 -6.50 -8.54
C CYS A 99 -4.93 -7.56 -7.44
N GLY A 100 -5.92 -7.56 -6.57
CA GLY A 100 -5.97 -8.50 -5.46
C GLY A 100 -7.33 -8.52 -4.76
N THR A 101 -7.46 -9.41 -3.78
CA THR A 101 -8.69 -9.57 -3.02
C THR A 101 -8.43 -9.39 -1.53
N LEU A 102 -9.39 -8.78 -0.84
CA LEU A 102 -9.40 -8.63 0.61
C LEU A 102 -10.68 -9.23 1.18
N THR A 103 -10.58 -9.90 2.32
CA THR A 103 -11.76 -10.30 3.09
C THR A 103 -12.46 -9.07 3.66
N GLY A 104 -13.69 -9.25 4.16
CA GLY A 104 -14.42 -8.17 4.84
C GLY A 104 -13.65 -7.60 6.04
N GLU A 105 -13.01 -8.49 6.83
CA GLU A 105 -12.19 -8.10 7.97
C GLU A 105 -10.94 -7.32 7.56
N GLN A 106 -10.25 -7.76 6.50
CA GLN A 106 -9.09 -7.06 5.96
C GLN A 106 -9.46 -5.67 5.43
N ARG A 107 -10.59 -5.54 4.71
CA ARG A 107 -11.08 -4.23 4.26
C ARG A 107 -11.40 -3.30 5.42
N ALA A 108 -12.03 -3.81 6.47
CA ALA A 108 -12.32 -3.03 7.67
C ALA A 108 -11.02 -2.60 8.37
N TRP A 109 -10.04 -3.49 8.47
CA TRP A 109 -8.74 -3.19 9.05
C TRP A 109 -7.98 -2.11 8.26
N TRP A 110 -7.92 -2.22 6.92
CA TRP A 110 -7.27 -1.24 6.06
C TRP A 110 -7.97 0.13 6.11
N ARG A 111 -9.31 0.14 6.10
CA ARG A 111 -10.08 1.38 6.26
C ARG A 111 -9.75 2.08 7.58
N LYS A 112 -9.74 1.34 8.68
CA LYS A 112 -9.37 1.87 10.00
C LYS A 112 -7.92 2.39 10.01
N LEU A 113 -6.99 1.67 9.39
CA LEU A 113 -5.60 2.12 9.28
C LEU A 113 -5.49 3.44 8.51
N TYR A 114 -6.19 3.57 7.38
CA TYR A 114 -6.20 4.79 6.59
C TYR A 114 -6.82 5.96 7.36
N TYR A 115 -7.95 5.73 8.01
CA TYR A 115 -8.61 6.76 8.82
C TYR A 115 -7.68 7.29 9.91
N ASN A 116 -7.06 6.41 10.68
CA ASN A 116 -6.13 6.83 11.73
C ASN A 116 -4.84 7.44 11.17
N GLY A 117 -4.30 6.90 10.09
CA GLY A 117 -3.09 7.42 9.44
C GLY A 117 -3.27 8.80 8.80
N LEU A 118 -4.50 9.16 8.43
CA LEU A 118 -4.85 10.47 7.90
C LEU A 118 -5.27 11.49 8.98
N GLY A 119 -5.23 11.14 10.26
CA GLY A 119 -5.71 12.00 11.34
C GLY A 119 -5.11 13.40 11.33
N GLU A 120 -3.78 13.53 11.22
CA GLU A 120 -3.12 14.83 11.10
C GLU A 120 -3.54 15.58 9.83
N PHE A 121 -3.60 14.89 8.70
CA PHE A 121 -4.03 15.47 7.44
C PHE A 121 -5.46 16.01 7.53
N MET A 122 -6.39 15.24 8.09
CA MET A 122 -7.79 15.66 8.28
C MET A 122 -7.88 16.85 9.21
N TYR A 123 -7.20 16.82 10.35
CA TYR A 123 -7.16 17.93 11.29
C TYR A 123 -6.66 19.22 10.63
N ARG A 124 -5.54 19.15 9.90
CA ARG A 124 -4.94 20.33 9.25
C ARG A 124 -5.78 20.91 8.12
N ASN A 125 -6.64 20.11 7.52
CA ASN A 125 -7.52 20.53 6.41
C ASN A 125 -8.98 20.75 6.84
N GLY A 126 -9.29 20.66 8.14
CA GLY A 126 -10.63 20.87 8.67
C GLY A 126 -11.63 19.82 8.15
N ILE A 127 -11.18 18.57 7.96
CA ILE A 127 -12.02 17.48 7.49
C ILE A 127 -12.58 16.74 8.71
N GLU A 128 -13.89 16.82 8.89
CA GLU A 128 -14.63 16.20 9.98
C GLU A 128 -15.59 15.15 9.40
N VAL A 129 -15.13 13.92 9.30
CA VAL A 129 -15.92 12.78 8.80
C VAL A 129 -15.64 11.56 9.67
N SER A 130 -16.60 10.64 9.74
CA SER A 130 -16.41 9.34 10.39
C SER A 130 -15.54 8.40 9.53
N GLU A 131 -15.12 7.28 10.10
CA GLU A 131 -14.36 6.24 9.39
C GLU A 131 -15.14 5.72 8.18
N GLU A 132 -16.45 5.49 8.34
CA GLU A 132 -17.34 5.00 7.30
C GLU A 132 -17.58 6.04 6.19
N GLU A 133 -17.60 7.31 6.55
CA GLU A 133 -17.78 8.40 5.60
C GLU A 133 -16.52 8.73 4.83
N LEU A 134 -15.33 8.42 5.40
CA LEU A 134 -14.07 8.74 4.75
C LEU A 134 -13.92 7.96 3.45
N LEU A 135 -14.00 6.64 3.51
CA LEU A 135 -13.86 5.80 2.30
C LEU A 135 -14.47 4.41 2.45
N THR A 136 -14.78 3.81 1.32
CA THR A 136 -15.03 2.37 1.16
C THR A 136 -13.93 1.75 0.34
N ILE A 137 -13.56 0.49 0.65
CA ILE A 137 -12.60 -0.29 -0.13
C ILE A 137 -13.36 -1.37 -0.87
N GLU A 138 -13.27 -1.37 -2.19
CA GLU A 138 -13.85 -2.36 -3.07
C GLU A 138 -12.75 -3.18 -3.75
N CYS A 139 -12.99 -4.47 -3.93
CA CYS A 139 -12.10 -5.38 -4.65
C CYS A 139 -12.90 -6.50 -5.29
N PRO A 140 -12.36 -7.19 -6.32
CA PRO A 140 -13.00 -8.36 -6.92
C PRO A 140 -13.37 -9.42 -5.88
N SER A 141 -14.40 -10.21 -6.19
CA SER A 141 -14.85 -11.28 -5.29
C SER A 141 -13.75 -12.34 -5.13
N PRO A 142 -13.50 -12.84 -3.91
CA PRO A 142 -12.52 -13.92 -3.67
C PRO A 142 -12.76 -15.20 -4.46
N LYS A 143 -13.95 -15.38 -5.05
CA LYS A 143 -14.31 -16.55 -5.85
C LYS A 143 -13.52 -16.68 -7.15
N GLU A 144 -12.94 -15.60 -7.64
CA GLU A 144 -12.24 -15.57 -8.93
C GLU A 144 -10.73 -15.79 -8.82
N GLN A 145 -10.14 -15.59 -7.64
CA GLN A 145 -8.68 -15.66 -7.45
C GLN A 145 -8.19 -16.73 -6.45
N GLY A 146 -9.11 -17.52 -5.87
CA GLY A 146 -8.78 -18.44 -4.80
C GLY A 146 -8.55 -17.75 -3.44
N VAL A 147 -8.86 -18.45 -2.36
CA VAL A 147 -8.60 -17.94 -1.01
C VAL A 147 -7.11 -18.03 -0.74
N ARG A 148 -6.41 -16.90 -0.69
CA ARG A 148 -5.04 -16.84 -0.21
C ARG A 148 -5.03 -17.31 1.24
N LYS A 149 -4.26 -18.36 1.54
CA LYS A 149 -4.07 -18.77 2.93
C LYS A 149 -3.30 -17.69 3.66
N PRO A 150 -3.67 -17.38 4.93
CA PRO A 150 -2.88 -16.47 5.73
C PRO A 150 -1.42 -16.97 5.77
N PHE A 151 -0.49 -16.05 5.57
CA PHE A 151 0.92 -16.36 5.74
C PHE A 151 1.15 -16.74 7.21
N GLN A 152 1.60 -17.97 7.44
CA GLN A 152 2.10 -18.40 8.73
C GLN A 152 3.61 -18.41 8.62
N ASP A 153 4.27 -17.45 9.22
CA ASP A 153 5.72 -17.44 9.31
C ASP A 153 6.15 -18.47 10.36
N PRO A 154 6.84 -19.56 9.94
CA PRO A 154 7.34 -20.56 10.87
C PRO A 154 8.61 -20.10 11.60
N THR A 155 9.08 -18.89 11.35
CA THR A 155 10.37 -18.41 11.91
C THR A 155 10.17 -17.96 13.33
N GLU A 156 10.94 -18.53 14.25
CA GLU A 156 11.11 -17.96 15.59
C GLU A 156 11.89 -16.65 15.49
N TYR A 157 11.22 -15.53 15.68
CA TYR A 157 11.88 -14.23 15.73
C TYR A 157 12.73 -14.11 17.00
N LYS A 158 14.02 -13.85 16.83
CA LYS A 158 14.98 -13.70 17.94
C LYS A 158 15.28 -12.24 18.28
N GLY A 159 14.49 -11.31 17.78
CA GLY A 159 14.72 -9.88 17.99
C GLY A 159 13.57 -9.01 17.49
N PHE A 160 13.75 -7.70 17.61
CA PHE A 160 12.82 -6.68 17.17
C PHE A 160 13.43 -5.89 16.02
N LEU A 161 12.63 -5.60 14.99
CA LEU A 161 12.97 -4.61 13.98
C LEU A 161 12.49 -3.24 14.48
N VAL A 162 13.41 -2.36 14.77
CA VAL A 162 13.12 -0.98 15.20
C VAL A 162 13.46 -0.04 14.06
N PRO A 163 12.47 0.53 13.35
CA PRO A 163 12.75 1.53 12.33
C PRO A 163 13.16 2.84 12.99
N VAL A 164 14.33 3.36 12.59
CA VAL A 164 14.85 4.64 13.11
C VAL A 164 14.49 5.75 12.14
N GLY A 165 13.39 6.45 12.41
CA GLY A 165 12.89 7.55 11.59
C GLY A 165 13.43 8.95 11.94
N GLY A 166 14.44 9.04 12.81
CA GLY A 166 15.02 10.32 13.25
C GLY A 166 14.20 11.11 14.27
N GLY A 167 13.02 10.61 14.65
CA GLY A 167 12.22 11.16 15.73
C GLY A 167 12.67 10.67 17.10
N LYS A 168 12.28 11.41 18.16
CA LYS A 168 12.65 11.09 19.56
C LYS A 168 12.26 9.67 19.98
N ASP A 169 11.11 9.18 19.51
CA ASP A 169 10.57 7.88 19.93
C ASP A 169 11.41 6.71 19.40
N SER A 170 12.01 6.86 18.22
CA SER A 170 12.91 5.84 17.65
C SER A 170 14.31 5.84 18.28
N VAL A 171 14.63 6.81 19.14
CA VAL A 171 15.92 6.90 19.85
C VAL A 171 15.84 6.26 21.24
N VAL A 172 14.62 6.11 21.79
CA VAL A 172 14.38 5.57 23.14
C VAL A 172 13.94 4.10 23.13
N THR A 173 13.77 3.49 21.94
CA THR A 173 13.41 2.07 21.77
C THR A 173 14.66 1.24 21.60
#